data_00744d66aac817e521d7fa23b8b7264e
#
_entry.id   00744d66aac817e521d7fa23b8b7264e
#
_cell.length_a   1.000
_cell.length_b   1.000
_cell.length_c   1.000
_cell.angle_alpha   90.00
_cell.angle_beta   90.00
_cell.angle_gamma   90.00
#
_symmetry.space_group_name_H-M   'P 1'
#
loop_
_entity.id
_entity.type
_entity.pdbx_description
1 polymer ?
#
loop_
_entity_poly.entity_id
_entity_poly.type
_entity_poly.pdbx_seq_one_letter_code
_entity_poly.pdbx_strand_id
1 'polypeptide(L)'
;MRNAKTIIIGIACAMALAYIISGIYDKAVGGDDTDGSAKSGRNVCIYDNGEYSLVDVEEYTASTLAGMMSDKWSDEMLKAVAVVVRTGIYYQMDENDRNSATQGQTKNLINESQLREIRYTESQLKKKWGGECSGIMRRAEKAVYATGGQVMKYGGEVILPAYHMISTGHTVSAQEIYGHDIPYLRQVASDVDQM
;
A
#
# COMPACT_ATOMS: atom_id res chain seq x y z
N MET A 1 44.69 -35.74 9.58
CA MET A 1 44.18 -35.42 8.24
C MET A 1 42.68 -35.68 8.02
N ARG A 2 42.04 -36.55 8.83
CA ARG A 2 40.60 -36.85 8.73
C ARG A 2 39.68 -35.70 9.17
N ASN A 3 40.10 -34.87 10.15
CA ASN A 3 39.32 -33.76 10.68
C ASN A 3 39.24 -32.53 9.74
N ALA A 4 40.29 -32.27 8.93
CA ALA A 4 40.28 -31.16 7.99
C ALA A 4 39.28 -31.36 6.83
N LYS A 5 39.18 -32.58 6.32
CA LYS A 5 38.22 -32.93 5.26
C LYS A 5 36.77 -32.83 5.75
N THR A 6 36.50 -33.23 7.01
CA THR A 6 35.16 -33.15 7.63
C THR A 6 34.74 -31.70 7.85
N ILE A 7 35.67 -30.82 8.23
CA ILE A 7 35.44 -29.39 8.42
C ILE A 7 35.14 -28.71 7.07
N ILE A 8 35.93 -29.03 6.03
CA ILE A 8 35.72 -28.47 4.67
C ILE A 8 34.36 -28.88 4.10
N ILE A 9 33.96 -30.15 4.28
CA ILE A 9 32.66 -30.64 3.84
C ILE A 9 31.54 -29.94 4.60
N GLY A 10 31.68 -29.71 5.92
CA GLY A 10 30.70 -28.99 6.74
C GLY A 10 30.50 -27.53 6.30
N ILE A 11 31.61 -26.84 5.97
CA ILE A 11 31.55 -25.44 5.47
C ILE A 11 30.91 -25.40 4.09
N ALA A 12 31.25 -26.33 3.20
CA ALA A 12 30.68 -26.41 1.85
C ALA A 12 29.15 -26.70 1.90
N CYS A 13 28.73 -27.60 2.79
CA CYS A 13 27.28 -27.85 3.02
C CYS A 13 26.56 -26.65 3.60
N ALA A 14 27.14 -25.92 4.54
CA ALA A 14 26.56 -24.71 5.10
C ALA A 14 26.41 -23.59 4.07
N MET A 15 27.41 -23.39 3.19
CA MET A 15 27.35 -22.43 2.08
C MET A 15 26.31 -22.85 1.03
N ALA A 16 26.24 -24.16 0.70
CA ALA A 16 25.22 -24.66 -0.22
C ALA A 16 23.80 -24.50 0.33
N LEU A 17 23.59 -24.74 1.63
CA LEU A 17 22.31 -24.49 2.29
C LEU A 17 21.93 -23.01 2.29
N ALA A 18 22.88 -22.11 2.55
CA ALA A 18 22.64 -20.66 2.48
C ALA A 18 22.30 -20.22 1.05
N TYR A 19 22.95 -20.80 0.04
CA TYR A 19 22.66 -20.52 -1.37
C TYR A 19 21.29 -21.07 -1.81
N ILE A 20 20.90 -22.24 -1.33
CA ILE A 20 19.58 -22.84 -1.59
C ILE A 20 18.50 -22.04 -0.90
N ILE A 21 18.70 -21.60 0.35
CA ILE A 21 17.77 -20.76 1.08
C ILE A 21 17.63 -19.39 0.42
N SER A 22 18.74 -18.78 -0.04
CA SER A 22 18.72 -17.54 -0.82
C SER A 22 17.96 -17.73 -2.15
N GLY A 23 18.22 -18.80 -2.90
CA GLY A 23 17.53 -19.10 -4.14
C GLY A 23 16.03 -19.43 -3.96
N ILE A 24 15.64 -20.04 -2.82
CA ILE A 24 14.23 -20.25 -2.47
C ILE A 24 13.60 -18.92 -2.05
N TYR A 25 14.32 -18.08 -1.31
CA TYR A 25 13.89 -16.75 -0.93
C TYR A 25 13.74 -15.84 -2.14
N ASP A 26 14.72 -15.81 -3.06
CA ASP A 26 14.65 -15.07 -4.31
C ASP A 26 13.52 -15.59 -5.23
N LYS A 27 13.21 -16.89 -5.20
CA LYS A 27 12.10 -17.47 -5.96
C LYS A 27 10.72 -17.28 -5.30
N ALA A 28 10.69 -17.19 -3.97
CA ALA A 28 9.47 -16.88 -3.21
C ALA A 28 9.17 -15.38 -3.16
N VAL A 29 10.22 -14.54 -3.24
CA VAL A 29 10.14 -13.06 -3.28
C VAL A 29 10.25 -12.55 -4.72
N GLY A 30 10.94 -13.28 -5.60
CA GLY A 30 11.05 -13.04 -7.03
C GLY A 30 10.00 -13.82 -7.80
N GLY A 31 8.74 -13.49 -7.65
CA GLY A 31 7.71 -13.88 -8.62
C GLY A 31 8.06 -13.23 -9.97
N ASP A 32 7.95 -14.02 -11.02
CA ASP A 32 8.23 -13.70 -12.41
C ASP A 32 7.83 -12.25 -12.79
N ASP A 33 8.81 -11.33 -12.80
CA ASP A 33 8.64 -9.92 -13.14
C ASP A 33 8.46 -9.74 -14.65
N THR A 34 7.41 -10.33 -15.21
CA THR A 34 6.98 -10.08 -16.60
C THR A 34 5.91 -9.00 -16.70
N ASP A 35 5.46 -8.44 -15.56
CA ASP A 35 4.56 -7.29 -15.53
C ASP A 35 5.26 -6.15 -14.78
N GLY A 36 5.48 -5.01 -15.42
CA GLY A 36 6.32 -3.89 -14.98
C GLY A 36 5.84 -3.16 -13.70
N SER A 37 5.35 -3.89 -12.71
CA SER A 37 4.92 -3.37 -11.42
C SER A 37 6.05 -3.49 -10.40
N ALA A 38 6.71 -2.39 -10.09
CA ALA A 38 7.64 -2.32 -8.98
C ALA A 38 6.89 -2.59 -7.67
N LYS A 39 7.18 -3.72 -6.99
CA LYS A 39 6.62 -4.02 -5.66
C LYS A 39 7.14 -3.02 -4.64
N SER A 40 6.27 -2.61 -3.72
CA SER A 40 6.61 -1.65 -2.65
C SER A 40 7.56 -2.23 -1.59
N GLY A 41 7.64 -3.55 -1.48
CA GLY A 41 8.30 -4.25 -0.39
C GLY A 41 7.57 -4.14 0.96
N ARG A 42 6.36 -3.56 0.98
CA ARG A 42 5.45 -3.49 2.13
C ARG A 42 4.20 -4.31 1.84
N ASN A 43 3.69 -5.02 2.83
CA ASN A 43 2.58 -5.95 2.65
C ASN A 43 1.44 -5.68 3.63
N VAL A 44 0.24 -5.95 3.17
CA VAL A 44 -0.96 -6.02 3.99
C VAL A 44 -1.32 -7.49 4.17
N CYS A 45 -1.48 -7.93 5.41
CA CYS A 45 -2.01 -9.25 5.73
C CYS A 45 -3.53 -9.18 5.63
N ILE A 46 -4.09 -9.89 4.67
CA ILE A 46 -5.53 -10.00 4.45
C ILE A 46 -6.05 -11.37 4.89
N TYR A 47 -7.32 -11.41 5.30
CA TYR A 47 -8.03 -12.65 5.56
C TYR A 47 -9.18 -12.79 4.57
N ASP A 48 -9.09 -13.78 3.69
CA ASP A 48 -10.10 -14.01 2.66
C ASP A 48 -10.35 -15.52 2.51
N ASN A 49 -11.61 -15.93 2.35
CA ASN A 49 -12.02 -17.32 2.17
C ASN A 49 -11.49 -18.32 3.22
N GLY A 50 -11.23 -17.88 4.46
CA GLY A 50 -10.73 -18.74 5.54
C GLY A 50 -9.21 -18.82 5.62
N GLU A 51 -8.46 -18.10 4.78
CA GLU A 51 -7.01 -18.13 4.73
C GLU A 51 -6.40 -16.73 4.85
N TYR A 52 -5.20 -16.66 5.44
CA TYR A 52 -4.39 -15.45 5.47
C TYR A 52 -3.45 -15.42 4.26
N SER A 53 -3.36 -14.27 3.63
CA SER A 53 -2.40 -14.02 2.56
C SER A 53 -1.77 -12.64 2.66
N LEU A 54 -0.63 -12.46 2.00
CA LEU A 54 0.08 -11.17 1.94
C LEU A 54 -0.13 -10.56 0.57
N VAL A 55 -0.60 -9.32 0.57
CA VAL A 55 -0.81 -8.51 -0.63
C VAL A 55 0.13 -7.32 -0.57
N ASP A 56 0.88 -7.08 -1.65
CA ASP A 56 1.72 -5.87 -1.75
C ASP A 56 0.87 -4.60 -1.67
N VAL A 57 1.39 -3.55 -1.05
CA VAL A 57 0.67 -2.28 -0.86
C VAL A 57 0.25 -1.66 -2.19
N GLU A 58 1.02 -1.83 -3.26
CA GLU A 58 0.63 -1.30 -4.58
C GLU A 58 -0.62 -2.04 -5.11
N GLU A 59 -0.67 -3.35 -4.99
CA GLU A 59 -1.84 -4.16 -5.38
C GLU A 59 -3.05 -3.83 -4.49
N TYR A 60 -2.85 -3.71 -3.17
CA TYR A 60 -3.89 -3.28 -2.24
C TYR A 60 -4.44 -1.89 -2.62
N THR A 61 -3.55 -0.94 -2.92
CA THR A 61 -3.91 0.42 -3.36
C THR A 61 -4.72 0.39 -4.66
N ALA A 62 -4.34 -0.46 -5.63
CA ALA A 62 -5.05 -0.56 -6.91
C ALA A 62 -6.48 -1.09 -6.73
N SER A 63 -6.68 -2.12 -5.91
CA SER A 63 -8.02 -2.67 -5.65
C SER A 63 -8.90 -1.69 -4.86
N THR A 64 -8.32 -0.95 -3.91
CA THR A 64 -9.00 0.13 -3.18
C THR A 64 -9.42 1.24 -4.14
N LEU A 65 -8.50 1.71 -4.98
CA LEU A 65 -8.76 2.75 -5.98
C LEU A 65 -9.85 2.33 -6.97
N ALA A 66 -9.79 1.11 -7.50
CA ALA A 66 -10.80 0.55 -8.40
C ALA A 66 -12.20 0.50 -7.76
N GLY A 67 -12.25 0.24 -6.45
CA GLY A 67 -13.50 0.26 -5.69
C GLY A 67 -14.04 1.66 -5.42
N MET A 68 -13.18 2.66 -5.26
CA MET A 68 -13.57 4.05 -4.96
C MET A 68 -13.90 4.87 -6.20
N MET A 69 -13.18 4.64 -7.30
CA MET A 69 -13.23 5.50 -8.48
C MET A 69 -14.60 5.57 -9.15
N SER A 70 -14.78 6.65 -9.93
CA SER A 70 -15.81 6.78 -10.94
C SER A 70 -15.18 6.57 -12.34
N ASP A 71 -15.97 6.09 -13.27
CA ASP A 71 -15.63 5.99 -14.69
C ASP A 71 -15.24 7.34 -15.32
N LYS A 72 -15.80 8.43 -14.76
CA LYS A 72 -15.57 9.82 -15.19
C LYS A 72 -14.27 10.44 -14.68
N TRP A 73 -13.57 9.80 -13.73
CA TRP A 73 -12.32 10.34 -13.21
C TRP A 73 -11.22 10.36 -14.28
N SER A 74 -10.49 11.47 -14.38
CA SER A 74 -9.33 11.57 -15.24
C SER A 74 -8.17 10.70 -14.71
N ASP A 75 -7.21 10.39 -15.58
CA ASP A 75 -6.02 9.62 -15.18
C ASP A 75 -5.20 10.40 -14.13
N GLU A 76 -5.16 11.73 -14.18
CA GLU A 76 -4.48 12.54 -13.16
C GLU A 76 -5.19 12.50 -11.80
N MET A 77 -6.53 12.49 -11.81
CA MET A 77 -7.31 12.27 -10.57
C MET A 77 -7.02 10.90 -9.98
N LEU A 78 -6.97 9.86 -10.79
CA LEU A 78 -6.63 8.50 -10.33
C LEU A 78 -5.24 8.44 -9.71
N LYS A 79 -4.24 9.08 -10.33
CA LYS A 79 -2.88 9.20 -9.78
C LYS A 79 -2.86 9.91 -8.43
N ALA A 80 -3.55 11.05 -8.32
CA ALA A 80 -3.64 11.80 -7.07
C ALA A 80 -4.26 10.96 -5.95
N VAL A 81 -5.38 10.28 -6.22
CA VAL A 81 -6.05 9.43 -5.24
C VAL A 81 -5.21 8.19 -4.89
N ALA A 82 -4.47 7.61 -5.84
CA ALA A 82 -3.51 6.53 -5.57
C ALA A 82 -2.45 6.95 -4.54
N VAL A 83 -1.89 8.17 -4.67
CA VAL A 83 -0.95 8.72 -3.69
C VAL A 83 -1.61 8.91 -2.33
N VAL A 84 -2.86 9.41 -2.28
CA VAL A 84 -3.61 9.59 -1.03
C VAL A 84 -3.83 8.25 -0.33
N VAL A 85 -4.35 7.24 -1.04
CA VAL A 85 -4.62 5.90 -0.48
C VAL A 85 -3.33 5.26 0.04
N ARG A 86 -2.28 5.24 -0.77
CA ARG A 86 -0.96 4.72 -0.37
C ARG A 86 -0.42 5.44 0.86
N THR A 87 -0.54 6.77 0.92
CA THR A 87 -0.11 7.55 2.07
C THR A 87 -0.85 7.13 3.34
N GLY A 88 -2.17 6.89 3.25
CA GLY A 88 -2.97 6.41 4.38
C GLY A 88 -2.48 5.06 4.90
N ILE A 89 -2.21 4.12 4.01
CA ILE A 89 -1.68 2.79 4.39
C ILE A 89 -0.30 2.95 5.07
N TYR A 90 0.62 3.72 4.48
CA TYR A 90 1.95 3.94 5.04
C TYR A 90 1.90 4.66 6.39
N TYR A 91 1.03 5.67 6.53
CA TYR A 91 0.82 6.36 7.80
C TYR A 91 0.40 5.39 8.90
N GLN A 92 -0.55 4.50 8.62
CA GLN A 92 -1.04 3.52 9.59
C GLN A 92 0.00 2.44 9.91
N MET A 93 0.81 2.04 8.94
CA MET A 93 1.97 1.16 9.16
C MET A 93 2.98 1.81 10.12
N ASP A 94 3.33 3.09 9.87
CA ASP A 94 4.28 3.82 10.70
C ASP A 94 3.72 4.08 12.12
N GLU A 95 2.41 4.35 12.27
CA GLU A 95 1.74 4.44 13.57
C GLU A 95 1.73 3.11 14.31
N ASN A 96 1.42 2.01 13.61
CA ASN A 96 1.42 0.68 14.19
C ASN A 96 2.82 0.26 14.67
N ASP A 97 3.86 0.59 13.91
CA ASP A 97 5.26 0.31 14.30
C ASP A 97 5.67 1.14 15.54
N ARG A 98 5.29 2.42 15.60
CA ARG A 98 5.53 3.28 16.77
C ARG A 98 4.86 2.77 18.04
N ASN A 99 3.66 2.22 17.92
CA ASN A 99 2.86 1.75 19.05
C ASN A 99 3.11 0.28 19.41
N SER A 100 3.88 -0.44 18.60
CA SER A 100 4.17 -1.85 18.84
C SER A 100 5.29 -2.03 19.87
N ALA A 101 5.10 -2.97 20.79
CA ALA A 101 6.15 -3.38 21.73
C ALA A 101 7.35 -4.05 21.04
N THR A 102 7.18 -4.46 19.79
CA THR A 102 8.21 -5.09 18.94
C THR A 102 8.60 -4.15 17.80
N GLN A 103 9.05 -2.95 18.13
CA GLN A 103 9.46 -1.94 17.14
C GLN A 103 10.40 -2.52 16.08
N GLY A 104 10.10 -2.23 14.81
CA GLY A 104 10.89 -2.66 13.65
C GLY A 104 10.55 -4.03 13.06
N GLN A 105 9.83 -4.90 13.77
CA GLN A 105 9.44 -6.22 13.24
C GLN A 105 8.22 -6.15 12.31
N THR A 106 7.38 -5.14 12.46
CA THR A 106 6.14 -4.95 11.69
C THR A 106 6.23 -3.84 10.66
N LYS A 107 7.39 -3.19 10.53
CA LYS A 107 7.58 -1.99 9.70
C LYS A 107 7.07 -2.11 8.26
N ASN A 108 7.12 -3.30 7.69
CA ASN A 108 6.70 -3.58 6.32
C ASN A 108 5.45 -4.47 6.25
N LEU A 109 4.73 -4.63 7.37
CA LEU A 109 3.56 -5.48 7.46
C LEU A 109 2.50 -4.86 8.36
N ILE A 110 1.26 -4.82 7.88
CA ILE A 110 0.09 -4.43 8.67
C ILE A 110 -1.06 -5.41 8.41
N ASN A 111 -1.92 -5.61 9.40
CA ASN A 111 -3.14 -6.37 9.21
C ASN A 111 -4.22 -5.47 8.57
N GLU A 112 -4.97 -5.99 7.59
CA GLU A 112 -6.04 -5.26 6.91
C GLU A 112 -7.06 -4.66 7.91
N SER A 113 -7.35 -5.36 9.00
CA SER A 113 -8.26 -4.89 10.05
C SER A 113 -7.81 -3.61 10.77
N GLN A 114 -6.55 -3.23 10.63
CA GLN A 114 -5.96 -2.01 11.21
C GLN A 114 -5.97 -0.84 10.21
N LEU A 115 -6.32 -1.10 8.94
CA LEU A 115 -6.38 -0.08 7.89
C LEU A 115 -7.75 0.62 7.89
N ARG A 116 -7.73 1.90 7.56
CA ARG A 116 -8.94 2.70 7.27
C ARG A 116 -9.36 2.57 5.82
N GLU A 117 -8.39 2.38 4.93
CA GLU A 117 -8.56 2.14 3.51
C GLU A 117 -9.10 0.73 3.31
N ILE A 118 -10.22 0.62 2.59
CA ILE A 118 -10.90 -0.65 2.38
C ILE A 118 -10.58 -1.18 0.98
N ARG A 119 -9.95 -2.34 0.94
CA ARG A 119 -9.77 -3.09 -0.30
C ARG A 119 -11.11 -3.64 -0.79
N TYR A 120 -11.28 -3.67 -2.08
CA TYR A 120 -12.40 -4.36 -2.72
C TYR A 120 -11.95 -5.70 -3.25
N THR A 121 -12.67 -6.76 -2.92
CA THR A 121 -12.42 -8.10 -3.46
C THR A 121 -12.80 -8.15 -4.94
N GLU A 122 -12.26 -9.12 -5.67
CA GLU A 122 -12.61 -9.32 -7.09
C GLU A 122 -14.12 -9.47 -7.29
N SER A 123 -14.80 -10.20 -6.40
CA SER A 123 -16.25 -10.38 -6.44
C SER A 123 -17.03 -9.08 -6.26
N GLN A 124 -16.57 -8.21 -5.36
CA GLN A 124 -17.16 -6.87 -5.14
C GLN A 124 -16.94 -5.96 -6.35
N LEU A 125 -15.74 -5.98 -6.94
CA LEU A 125 -15.43 -5.21 -8.14
C LEU A 125 -16.24 -5.71 -9.35
N LYS A 126 -16.36 -7.02 -9.55
CA LYS A 126 -17.22 -7.59 -10.59
C LYS A 126 -18.69 -7.21 -10.39
N LYS A 127 -19.17 -7.21 -9.15
CA LYS A 127 -20.55 -6.77 -8.83
C LYS A 127 -20.75 -5.28 -9.14
N LYS A 128 -19.76 -4.44 -8.84
CA LYS A 128 -19.84 -2.98 -9.06
C LYS A 128 -19.74 -2.63 -10.54
N TRP A 129 -18.83 -3.23 -11.28
CA TRP A 129 -18.40 -2.80 -12.61
C TRP A 129 -18.86 -3.74 -13.74
N GLY A 130 -19.35 -4.94 -13.41
CA GLY A 130 -19.80 -5.92 -14.41
C GLY A 130 -18.73 -6.24 -15.44
N GLY A 131 -19.06 -6.10 -16.72
CA GLY A 131 -18.15 -6.37 -17.83
C GLY A 131 -16.98 -5.39 -17.95
N GLU A 132 -17.06 -4.23 -17.32
CA GLU A 132 -16.00 -3.20 -17.36
C GLU A 132 -14.91 -3.42 -16.29
N CYS A 133 -15.10 -4.37 -15.38
CA CYS A 133 -14.23 -4.60 -14.23
C CYS A 133 -12.74 -4.69 -14.61
N SER A 134 -12.39 -5.44 -15.65
CA SER A 134 -11.00 -5.58 -16.08
C SER A 134 -10.41 -4.28 -16.64
N GLY A 135 -11.21 -3.48 -17.32
CA GLY A 135 -10.79 -2.15 -17.81
C GLY A 135 -10.55 -1.16 -16.67
N ILE A 136 -11.43 -1.18 -15.68
CA ILE A 136 -11.33 -0.36 -14.46
C ILE A 136 -10.09 -0.74 -13.65
N MET A 137 -9.87 -2.04 -13.40
CA MET A 137 -8.67 -2.51 -12.70
C MET A 137 -7.39 -2.05 -13.39
N ARG A 138 -7.31 -2.23 -14.72
CA ARG A 138 -6.13 -1.80 -15.49
C ARG A 138 -5.88 -0.29 -15.40
N ARG A 139 -6.93 0.53 -15.38
CA ARG A 139 -6.79 1.99 -15.16
C ARG A 139 -6.28 2.32 -13.76
N ALA A 140 -6.78 1.64 -12.74
CA ALA A 140 -6.34 1.80 -11.37
C ALA A 140 -4.87 1.38 -11.21
N GLU A 141 -4.49 0.21 -11.70
CA GLU A 141 -3.11 -0.29 -11.71
C GLU A 141 -2.15 0.66 -12.41
N LYS A 142 -2.52 1.15 -13.61
CA LYS A 142 -1.72 2.13 -14.35
C LYS A 142 -1.47 3.40 -13.54
N ALA A 143 -2.47 3.92 -12.84
CA ALA A 143 -2.34 5.11 -12.01
C ALA A 143 -1.44 4.86 -10.79
N VAL A 144 -1.63 3.71 -10.12
CA VAL A 144 -0.84 3.29 -8.96
C VAL A 144 0.63 3.12 -9.34
N TYR A 145 0.92 2.40 -10.43
CA TYR A 145 2.31 2.17 -10.86
C TYR A 145 2.99 3.43 -11.38
N ALA A 146 2.24 4.32 -12.05
CA ALA A 146 2.78 5.62 -12.47
C ALA A 146 3.18 6.52 -11.28
N THR A 147 2.68 6.24 -10.09
CA THR A 147 2.98 6.96 -8.84
C THR A 147 3.66 6.06 -7.80
N GLY A 148 4.28 4.96 -8.23
CA GLY A 148 4.85 3.95 -7.34
C GLY A 148 5.75 4.54 -6.27
N GLY A 149 5.53 4.15 -5.02
CA GLY A 149 6.29 4.62 -3.86
C GLY A 149 6.08 6.08 -3.46
N GLN A 150 5.33 6.88 -4.21
CA GLN A 150 5.06 8.28 -3.84
C GLN A 150 4.07 8.36 -2.69
N VAL A 151 4.44 9.10 -1.65
CA VAL A 151 3.60 9.38 -0.46
C VAL A 151 3.71 10.84 -0.06
N MET A 152 2.68 11.38 0.57
CA MET A 152 2.68 12.74 1.10
C MET A 152 3.43 12.79 2.42
N LYS A 153 4.27 13.84 2.58
CA LYS A 153 5.07 14.06 3.78
C LYS A 153 4.99 15.50 4.25
N TYR A 154 5.14 15.68 5.55
CA TYR A 154 5.33 16.97 6.19
C TYR A 154 6.46 16.86 7.23
N GLY A 155 7.45 17.74 7.19
CA GLY A 155 8.61 17.66 8.06
C GLY A 155 9.43 16.38 7.96
N GLY A 156 9.35 15.66 6.82
CA GLY A 156 10.05 14.38 6.60
C GLY A 156 9.23 13.14 6.98
N GLU A 157 8.16 13.29 7.75
CA GLU A 157 7.29 12.20 8.19
C GLU A 157 6.11 12.00 7.22
N VAL A 158 5.65 10.75 7.09
CA VAL A 158 4.41 10.44 6.35
C VAL A 158 3.24 11.04 7.10
N ILE A 159 2.35 11.73 6.39
CA ILE A 159 1.23 12.45 7.00
C ILE A 159 -0.04 11.62 7.05
N LEU A 160 -0.96 11.97 7.98
CA LEU A 160 -2.35 11.55 7.90
C LEU A 160 -3.01 12.21 6.68
N PRO A 161 -3.34 11.47 5.62
CA PRO A 161 -3.99 12.05 4.46
C PRO A 161 -5.45 12.35 4.79
N ALA A 162 -5.88 13.55 4.43
CA ALA A 162 -7.29 13.93 4.48
C ALA A 162 -7.69 14.49 3.13
N TYR A 163 -8.82 14.03 2.62
CA TYR A 163 -9.40 14.54 1.38
C TYR A 163 -10.93 14.52 1.48
N HIS A 164 -11.56 15.33 0.65
CA HIS A 164 -13.02 15.36 0.49
C HIS A 164 -13.34 15.45 -1.00
N MET A 165 -14.51 14.97 -1.37
CA MET A 165 -14.94 14.95 -2.77
C MET A 165 -15.52 16.29 -3.21
N ILE A 166 -16.22 16.97 -2.32
CA ILE A 166 -16.92 18.23 -2.57
C ILE A 166 -16.87 19.05 -1.28
N SER A 167 -16.60 20.34 -1.40
CA SER A 167 -16.67 21.30 -0.29
C SER A 167 -17.77 22.33 -0.52
N THR A 168 -18.10 23.10 0.52
CA THR A 168 -19.02 24.26 0.45
C THR A 168 -18.28 25.57 0.10
N GLY A 169 -17.14 25.47 -0.62
CA GLY A 169 -16.29 26.58 -1.00
C GLY A 169 -15.06 26.76 -0.12
N HIS A 170 -14.93 25.97 0.94
CA HIS A 170 -13.71 25.89 1.74
C HIS A 170 -13.60 24.52 2.43
N THR A 171 -12.35 24.10 2.69
CA THR A 171 -12.11 22.89 3.44
C THR A 171 -12.31 23.12 4.94
N VAL A 172 -12.47 22.06 5.72
CA VAL A 172 -12.55 22.12 7.18
C VAL A 172 -11.16 21.92 7.77
N SER A 173 -10.82 22.62 8.85
CA SER A 173 -9.54 22.46 9.53
C SER A 173 -9.52 21.22 10.44
N ALA A 174 -8.32 20.70 10.72
CA ALA A 174 -8.15 19.63 11.70
C ALA A 174 -8.64 20.02 13.10
N GLN A 175 -8.48 21.29 13.49
CA GLN A 175 -8.97 21.82 14.76
C GLN A 175 -10.49 21.66 14.90
N GLU A 176 -11.25 21.85 13.82
CA GLU A 176 -12.70 21.70 13.83
C GLU A 176 -13.14 20.22 13.86
N ILE A 177 -12.40 19.33 13.20
CA ILE A 177 -12.77 17.90 13.09
C ILE A 177 -12.25 17.09 14.28
N TYR A 178 -10.99 17.31 14.67
CA TYR A 178 -10.28 16.47 15.65
C TYR A 178 -10.09 17.16 17.01
N GLY A 179 -10.42 18.45 17.14
CA GLY A 179 -10.25 19.23 18.37
C GLY A 179 -8.80 19.66 18.65
N HIS A 180 -7.87 19.43 17.73
CA HIS A 180 -6.48 19.86 17.83
C HIS A 180 -5.93 20.29 16.47
N ASP A 181 -4.95 21.22 16.48
CA ASP A 181 -4.32 21.72 15.26
C ASP A 181 -3.37 20.67 14.68
N ILE A 182 -3.51 20.44 13.37
CA ILE A 182 -2.55 19.68 12.57
C ILE A 182 -2.01 20.65 11.52
N PRO A 183 -0.70 21.00 11.53
CA PRO A 183 -0.15 22.13 10.79
C PRO A 183 -0.40 22.10 9.28
N TYR A 184 -0.55 20.91 8.69
CA TYR A 184 -0.79 20.70 7.27
C TYR A 184 -2.28 20.47 6.90
N LEU A 185 -3.19 20.39 7.89
CA LEU A 185 -4.63 20.23 7.68
C LEU A 185 -5.38 21.50 8.13
N ARG A 186 -5.13 22.58 7.43
CA ARG A 186 -5.76 23.89 7.67
C ARG A 186 -6.89 24.14 6.69
N GLN A 187 -7.81 24.99 7.09
CA GLN A 187 -8.85 25.48 6.20
C GLN A 187 -8.24 26.22 5.01
N VAL A 188 -8.67 25.89 3.81
CA VAL A 188 -8.32 26.59 2.56
C VAL A 188 -9.57 26.83 1.72
N ALA A 189 -9.56 27.88 0.92
CA ALA A 189 -10.61 28.15 -0.07
C ALA A 189 -10.59 27.08 -1.17
N SER A 190 -11.77 26.64 -1.61
CA SER A 190 -11.99 25.69 -2.70
C SER A 190 -13.03 26.25 -3.67
N ASP A 191 -12.64 27.26 -4.40
CA ASP A 191 -13.55 28.05 -5.27
C ASP A 191 -14.16 27.20 -6.41
N VAL A 192 -13.48 26.11 -6.80
CA VAL A 192 -13.95 25.18 -7.85
C VAL A 192 -15.24 24.47 -7.46
N ASP A 193 -15.52 24.31 -6.17
CA ASP A 193 -16.72 23.63 -5.69
C ASP A 193 -17.96 24.56 -5.66
N GLN A 194 -17.77 25.84 -5.99
CA GLN A 194 -18.85 26.84 -6.02
C GLN A 194 -19.47 27.02 -7.41
N MET A 195 -18.96 26.34 -8.43
CA MET A 195 -19.47 26.33 -9.80
C MET A 195 -20.39 25.14 -10.00
#